data_4ca178e9c4ed263c8a1ee6166937fabe
#
_entry.id   4ca178e9c4ed263c8a1ee6166937fabe
#
_cell.length_a   1.000
_cell.length_b   1.000
_cell.length_c   1.000
_cell.angle_alpha   90.00
_cell.angle_beta   90.00
_cell.angle_gamma   90.00
#
_symmetry.space_group_name_H-M   'P 1'
#
loop_
_entity.id
_entity.type
_entity.pdbx_description
1 polymer ?
#
loop_
_entity_poly.entity_id
_entity_poly.type
_entity_poly.pdbx_seq_one_letter_code
_entity_poly.pdbx_strand_id
1 'polypeptide(L)'
;MIFGKYINRYYLKNAPVLLLGLLALLMVDYIQLLIPQFYRLVINGVNLGQVVVNGQTLPFTKEVLLQHICLPMIWIVVLMVIGRFLWRICFFGSAVRVAANLRERMFDHSRQLSQQYYQVNKVGNLMSLYTNDIDTIQECFGDGILMFFDALVLGLMALYKMWRMDYKLTLLALIPALIMFGIGTVMGTAMTKRWEERQQAFSDLSDFAQENFSGIAVIKAFVKELKELMAFRKLNKQNEEINVIYTKIATLLEVLVTLFVESVICVILGYGGYLVYQGRFNAGQLVEYIGYFEAIVWPIMAISMLIEKTSRGKASLNRITELLDAPIAVADRPGVQ
;
A
#
# COMPACT_ATOMS: atom_id res chain seq x y z
N MET A 1 0.35 -8.48 7.00
CA MET A 1 0.71 -8.50 8.45
C MET A 1 1.96 -9.33 8.66
N ILE A 2 2.86 -8.91 9.56
CA ILE A 2 4.07 -9.68 9.92
C ILE A 2 3.81 -10.40 11.24
N PHE A 3 4.10 -11.71 11.26
CA PHE A 3 4.05 -12.51 12.48
C PHE A 3 5.43 -13.06 12.77
N GLY A 4 5.84 -13.08 14.05
CA GLY A 4 7.11 -13.62 14.50
C GLY A 4 7.28 -13.60 16.01
N LYS A 5 8.26 -14.34 16.51
CA LYS A 5 8.53 -14.56 17.95
C LYS A 5 8.52 -13.26 18.77
N TYR A 6 9.08 -12.18 18.22
CA TYR A 6 9.25 -10.92 18.94
C TYR A 6 8.16 -9.90 18.69
N ILE A 7 7.35 -10.03 17.59
CA ILE A 7 6.29 -9.08 17.23
C ILE A 7 4.93 -9.50 17.77
N ASN A 8 4.61 -10.79 17.83
CA ASN A 8 3.28 -11.27 18.22
C ASN A 8 2.81 -10.71 19.58
N ARG A 9 3.74 -10.58 20.54
CA ARG A 9 3.45 -10.00 21.86
C ARG A 9 2.97 -8.54 21.76
N TYR A 10 3.45 -7.79 20.78
CA TYR A 10 3.06 -6.39 20.62
C TYR A 10 1.67 -6.23 20.03
N TYR A 11 1.20 -7.17 19.20
CA TYR A 11 -0.21 -7.22 18.76
C TYR A 11 -1.14 -7.37 19.96
N LEU A 12 -0.83 -8.29 20.87
CA LEU A 12 -1.62 -8.51 22.09
C LEU A 12 -1.56 -7.31 23.03
N LYS A 13 -0.39 -6.73 23.26
CA LYS A 13 -0.20 -5.57 24.14
C LYS A 13 -0.96 -4.33 23.63
N ASN A 14 -0.99 -4.12 22.32
CA ASN A 14 -1.68 -2.98 21.70
C ASN A 14 -3.10 -3.31 21.23
N ALA A 15 -3.61 -4.51 21.52
CA ALA A 15 -4.91 -4.99 21.05
C ALA A 15 -6.06 -3.98 21.28
N PRO A 16 -6.24 -3.36 22.47
CA PRO A 16 -7.36 -2.43 22.67
C PRO A 16 -7.26 -1.19 21.77
N VAL A 17 -6.06 -0.65 21.56
CA VAL A 17 -5.83 0.49 20.67
C VAL A 17 -6.03 0.10 19.20
N LEU A 18 -5.56 -1.08 18.81
CA LEU A 18 -5.73 -1.60 17.46
C LEU A 18 -7.21 -1.91 17.16
N LEU A 19 -7.96 -2.44 18.12
CA LEU A 19 -9.40 -2.66 17.98
C LEU A 19 -10.17 -1.35 17.85
N LEU A 20 -9.82 -0.31 18.63
CA LEU A 20 -10.41 1.02 18.48
C LEU A 20 -10.13 1.59 17.09
N GLY A 21 -8.89 1.46 16.61
CA GLY A 21 -8.51 1.86 15.25
C GLY A 21 -9.27 1.10 14.16
N LEU A 22 -9.46 -0.21 14.37
CA LEU A 22 -10.24 -1.05 13.45
C LEU A 22 -11.71 -0.63 13.40
N LEU A 23 -12.33 -0.40 14.54
CA LEU A 23 -13.71 0.09 14.59
C LEU A 23 -13.87 1.45 13.89
N ALA A 24 -12.91 2.35 14.09
CA ALA A 24 -12.90 3.64 13.41
C ALA A 24 -12.72 3.47 11.87
N LEU A 25 -11.89 2.55 11.43
CA LEU A 25 -11.71 2.21 10.01
C LEU A 25 -13.01 1.65 9.41
N LEU A 26 -13.62 0.66 10.05
CA LEU A 26 -14.90 0.08 9.63
C LEU A 26 -16.01 1.13 9.51
N MET A 27 -16.06 2.06 10.45
CA MET A 27 -16.99 3.18 10.40
C MET A 27 -16.71 4.08 9.17
N VAL A 28 -15.46 4.40 8.90
CA VAL A 28 -15.07 5.23 7.74
C VAL A 28 -15.43 4.54 6.45
N ASP A 29 -15.11 3.24 6.30
CA ASP A 29 -15.41 2.44 5.10
C ASP A 29 -16.92 2.37 4.84
N TYR A 30 -17.71 2.15 5.90
CA TYR A 30 -19.17 2.16 5.79
C TYR A 30 -19.69 3.51 5.34
N ILE A 31 -19.22 4.60 5.97
CA ILE A 31 -19.63 5.97 5.64
C ILE A 31 -19.20 6.35 4.22
N GLN A 32 -18.02 5.94 3.77
CA GLN A 32 -17.53 6.16 2.42
C GLN A 32 -18.47 5.56 1.37
N LEU A 33 -19.02 4.37 1.63
CA LEU A 33 -19.97 3.71 0.74
C LEU A 33 -21.40 4.31 0.79
N LEU A 34 -21.66 5.28 1.66
CA LEU A 34 -22.92 6.07 1.61
C LEU A 34 -22.84 7.19 0.56
N ILE A 35 -21.65 7.70 0.25
CA ILE A 35 -21.47 8.83 -0.68
C ILE A 35 -22.11 8.57 -2.05
N PRO A 36 -21.90 7.42 -2.72
CA PRO A 36 -22.55 7.12 -3.98
C PRO A 36 -24.08 7.12 -3.93
N GLN A 37 -24.67 6.81 -2.77
CA GLN A 37 -26.13 6.88 -2.58
C GLN A 37 -26.63 8.33 -2.62
N PHE A 38 -25.86 9.29 -2.11
CA PHE A 38 -26.20 10.70 -2.22
C PHE A 38 -26.10 11.19 -3.67
N TYR A 39 -25.14 10.71 -4.46
CA TYR A 39 -25.08 11.00 -5.89
C TYR A 39 -26.37 10.53 -6.60
N ARG A 40 -26.83 9.32 -6.27
CA ARG A 40 -28.12 8.82 -6.77
C ARG A 40 -29.28 9.75 -6.44
N LEU A 41 -29.36 10.21 -5.18
CA LEU A 41 -30.44 11.08 -4.73
C LEU A 41 -30.45 12.41 -5.52
N VAL A 42 -29.28 13.02 -5.70
CA VAL A 42 -29.17 14.28 -6.47
C VAL A 42 -29.58 14.08 -7.93
N ILE A 43 -29.03 13.06 -8.59
CA ILE A 43 -29.28 12.81 -10.03
C ILE A 43 -30.76 12.46 -10.27
N ASN A 44 -31.34 11.62 -9.42
CA ASN A 44 -32.76 11.31 -9.50
C ASN A 44 -33.64 12.54 -9.22
N GLY A 45 -33.26 13.37 -8.25
CA GLY A 45 -33.96 14.61 -7.94
C GLY A 45 -33.97 15.57 -9.12
N VAL A 46 -32.86 15.75 -9.80
CA VAL A 46 -32.75 16.60 -11.01
C VAL A 46 -33.54 16.01 -12.19
N ASN A 47 -33.47 14.69 -12.40
CA ASN A 47 -34.11 14.06 -13.58
C ASN A 47 -35.61 13.83 -13.41
N LEU A 48 -36.05 13.46 -12.19
CA LEU A 48 -37.44 13.07 -11.93
C LEU A 48 -38.25 14.15 -11.21
N GLY A 49 -37.59 15.23 -10.75
CA GLY A 49 -38.22 16.26 -9.94
C GLY A 49 -38.65 15.78 -8.54
N GLN A 50 -38.30 14.54 -8.16
CA GLN A 50 -38.69 13.90 -6.90
C GLN A 50 -37.55 13.06 -6.36
N VAL A 51 -37.43 12.97 -5.04
CA VAL A 51 -36.40 12.17 -4.33
C VAL A 51 -37.12 11.23 -3.37
N VAL A 52 -36.69 9.97 -3.33
CA VAL A 52 -37.17 9.02 -2.34
C VAL A 52 -36.21 9.02 -1.15
N VAL A 53 -36.65 9.59 -0.03
CA VAL A 53 -35.90 9.62 1.23
C VAL A 53 -36.71 8.85 2.29
N ASN A 54 -36.11 7.85 2.90
CA ASN A 54 -36.76 6.99 3.92
C ASN A 54 -38.13 6.40 3.49
N GLY A 55 -38.28 6.08 2.21
CA GLY A 55 -39.50 5.50 1.67
C GLY A 55 -40.61 6.51 1.35
N GLN A 56 -40.37 7.80 1.54
CA GLN A 56 -41.30 8.88 1.16
C GLN A 56 -40.79 9.57 -0.08
N THR A 57 -41.67 9.81 -1.06
CA THR A 57 -41.39 10.60 -2.24
C THR A 57 -41.61 12.08 -1.91
N LEU A 58 -40.51 12.84 -1.90
CA LEU A 58 -40.53 14.28 -1.67
C LEU A 58 -40.23 15.02 -2.97
N PRO A 59 -40.89 16.17 -3.24
CA PRO A 59 -40.56 17.01 -4.41
C PRO A 59 -39.12 17.54 -4.23
N PHE A 60 -38.35 17.56 -5.32
CA PHE A 60 -36.96 18.05 -5.28
C PHE A 60 -36.94 19.58 -5.21
N THR A 61 -37.04 20.08 -3.96
CA THR A 61 -36.99 21.52 -3.62
C THR A 61 -35.67 21.89 -3.01
N LYS A 62 -35.34 23.18 -2.97
CA LYS A 62 -34.14 23.70 -2.32
C LYS A 62 -34.06 23.28 -0.85
N GLU A 63 -35.16 23.22 -0.15
CA GLU A 63 -35.22 22.81 1.26
C GLU A 63 -34.88 21.33 1.43
N VAL A 64 -35.45 20.46 0.58
CA VAL A 64 -35.18 19.01 0.59
C VAL A 64 -33.71 18.75 0.24
N LEU A 65 -33.14 19.47 -0.74
CA LEU A 65 -31.73 19.39 -1.08
C LEU A 65 -30.83 19.74 0.13
N LEU A 66 -31.12 20.85 0.80
CA LEU A 66 -30.32 21.29 1.94
C LEU A 66 -30.46 20.37 3.15
N GLN A 67 -31.67 19.97 3.54
CA GLN A 67 -31.92 19.20 4.75
C GLN A 67 -31.58 17.71 4.61
N HIS A 68 -31.89 17.09 3.46
CA HIS A 68 -31.76 15.64 3.30
C HIS A 68 -30.52 15.19 2.49
N ILE A 69 -29.82 16.13 1.85
CA ILE A 69 -28.61 15.80 1.08
C ILE A 69 -27.41 16.57 1.60
N CYS A 70 -27.43 17.90 1.56
CA CYS A 70 -26.25 18.71 1.92
C CYS A 70 -25.87 18.58 3.41
N LEU A 71 -26.83 18.69 4.31
CA LEU A 71 -26.57 18.61 5.75
C LEU A 71 -26.06 17.22 6.18
N PRO A 72 -26.64 16.09 5.78
CA PRO A 72 -26.08 14.77 6.03
C PRO A 72 -24.69 14.58 5.38
N MET A 73 -24.44 15.09 4.18
CA MET A 73 -23.11 15.03 3.56
C MET A 73 -22.06 15.78 4.37
N ILE A 74 -22.37 16.95 4.92
CA ILE A 74 -21.45 17.68 5.80
C ILE A 74 -21.10 16.82 7.03
N TRP A 75 -22.11 16.22 7.68
CA TRP A 75 -21.87 15.32 8.82
C TRP A 75 -21.05 14.10 8.44
N ILE A 76 -21.28 13.51 7.27
CA ILE A 76 -20.47 12.41 6.72
C ILE A 76 -19.02 12.83 6.59
N VAL A 77 -18.75 14.00 5.99
CA VAL A 77 -17.38 14.51 5.85
C VAL A 77 -16.70 14.72 7.20
N VAL A 78 -17.40 15.34 8.16
CA VAL A 78 -16.88 15.55 9.52
C VAL A 78 -16.55 14.22 10.20
N LEU A 79 -17.47 13.26 10.17
CA LEU A 79 -17.26 11.93 10.75
C LEU A 79 -16.11 11.17 10.06
N MET A 80 -15.99 11.27 8.75
CA MET A 80 -14.86 10.69 8.00
C MET A 80 -13.53 11.30 8.40
N VAL A 81 -13.45 12.63 8.58
CA VAL A 81 -12.22 13.30 9.02
C VAL A 81 -11.82 12.82 10.41
N ILE A 82 -12.77 12.82 11.35
CA ILE A 82 -12.54 12.35 12.73
C ILE A 82 -12.12 10.86 12.72
N GLY A 83 -12.85 10.01 12.01
CA GLY A 83 -12.55 8.59 11.92
C GLY A 83 -11.19 8.31 11.29
N ARG A 84 -10.85 9.01 10.19
CA ARG A 84 -9.53 8.91 9.52
C ARG A 84 -8.38 9.36 10.43
N PHE A 85 -8.59 10.38 11.23
CA PHE A 85 -7.59 10.82 12.20
C PHE A 85 -7.43 9.80 13.33
N LEU A 86 -8.53 9.27 13.84
CA LEU A 86 -8.55 8.31 14.94
C LEU A 86 -7.82 7.00 14.57
N TRP A 87 -8.17 6.34 13.45
CA TRP A 87 -7.51 5.10 13.08
C TRP A 87 -6.03 5.31 12.75
N ARG A 88 -5.65 6.47 12.17
CA ARG A 88 -4.25 6.80 11.91
C ARG A 88 -3.44 6.87 13.19
N ILE A 89 -3.94 7.57 14.22
CA ILE A 89 -3.25 7.61 15.51
C ILE A 89 -3.15 6.21 16.12
N CYS A 90 -4.21 5.40 16.04
CA CYS A 90 -4.22 4.07 16.61
C CYS A 90 -3.20 3.15 15.92
N PHE A 91 -3.17 3.08 14.59
CA PHE A 91 -2.30 2.17 13.86
C PHE A 91 -0.86 2.67 13.82
N PHE A 92 -0.63 3.89 13.36
CA PHE A 92 0.74 4.44 13.28
C PHE A 92 1.33 4.75 14.63
N GLY A 93 0.54 5.23 15.59
CA GLY A 93 1.01 5.41 16.96
C GLY A 93 1.43 4.08 17.62
N SER A 94 0.69 3.00 17.34
CA SER A 94 1.09 1.65 17.78
C SER A 94 2.35 1.17 17.07
N ALA A 95 2.49 1.42 15.75
CA ALA A 95 3.66 1.05 14.98
C ALA A 95 4.94 1.74 15.50
N VAL A 96 4.87 3.03 15.80
CA VAL A 96 5.98 3.78 16.40
C VAL A 96 6.37 3.21 17.77
N ARG A 97 5.39 2.88 18.61
CA ARG A 97 5.66 2.24 19.92
C ARG A 97 6.32 0.87 19.77
N VAL A 98 5.90 0.07 18.79
CA VAL A 98 6.51 -1.22 18.49
C VAL A 98 7.95 -1.04 18.06
N ALA A 99 8.24 -0.09 17.16
CA ALA A 99 9.59 0.23 16.69
C ALA A 99 10.49 0.70 17.84
N ALA A 100 9.99 1.58 18.71
CA ALA A 100 10.73 2.06 19.88
C ALA A 100 11.08 0.93 20.86
N ASN A 101 10.09 0.11 21.23
CA ASN A 101 10.30 -1.04 22.12
C ASN A 101 11.25 -2.09 21.51
N LEU A 102 11.16 -2.32 20.20
CA LEU A 102 12.04 -3.27 19.51
C LEU A 102 13.47 -2.74 19.48
N ARG A 103 13.65 -1.44 19.24
CA ARG A 103 14.95 -0.75 19.25
C ARG A 103 15.62 -0.83 20.64
N GLU A 104 14.85 -0.58 21.70
CA GLU A 104 15.31 -0.70 23.09
C GLU A 104 15.75 -2.14 23.39
N ARG A 105 14.96 -3.13 23.02
CA ARG A 105 15.28 -4.55 23.23
C ARG A 105 16.50 -4.98 22.45
N MET A 106 16.65 -4.52 21.20
CA MET A 106 17.86 -4.80 20.41
C MET A 106 19.09 -4.20 21.08
N PHE A 107 18.99 -2.97 21.58
CA PHE A 107 20.12 -2.32 22.25
C PHE A 107 20.49 -3.05 23.55
N ASP A 108 19.51 -3.43 24.36
CA ASP A 108 19.74 -4.18 25.60
C ASP A 108 20.42 -5.52 25.34
N HIS A 109 20.02 -6.25 24.30
CA HIS A 109 20.66 -7.48 23.89
C HIS A 109 22.06 -7.24 23.30
N SER A 110 22.21 -6.24 22.43
CA SER A 110 23.50 -5.94 21.78
C SER A 110 24.59 -5.63 22.79
N ARG A 111 24.34 -4.87 23.86
CA ARG A 111 25.33 -4.57 24.87
C ARG A 111 25.83 -5.78 25.67
N GLN A 112 25.10 -6.91 25.59
CA GLN A 112 25.45 -8.16 26.26
C GLN A 112 26.24 -9.11 25.35
N LEU A 113 26.35 -8.80 24.05
CA LEU A 113 27.10 -9.62 23.09
C LEU A 113 28.60 -9.47 23.27
N SER A 114 29.34 -10.55 22.98
CA SER A 114 30.81 -10.60 23.12
C SER A 114 31.50 -9.75 22.03
N GLN A 115 32.75 -9.35 22.33
CA GLN A 115 33.60 -8.65 21.35
C GLN A 115 33.80 -9.46 20.05
N GLN A 116 33.82 -10.79 20.14
CA GLN A 116 33.96 -11.67 18.97
C GLN A 116 32.79 -11.49 17.99
N TYR A 117 31.56 -11.28 18.50
CA TYR A 117 30.40 -11.00 17.66
C TYR A 117 30.61 -9.76 16.79
N TYR A 118 31.19 -8.69 17.37
CA TYR A 118 31.44 -7.42 16.68
C TYR A 118 32.64 -7.48 15.73
N GLN A 119 33.54 -8.43 15.88
CA GLN A 119 34.64 -8.67 14.92
C GLN A 119 34.11 -9.29 13.63
N VAL A 120 33.09 -10.16 13.74
CA VAL A 120 32.44 -10.80 12.57
C VAL A 120 31.38 -9.89 11.94
N ASN A 121 30.56 -9.25 12.77
CA ASN A 121 29.46 -8.40 12.32
C ASN A 121 29.88 -6.93 12.32
N LYS A 122 30.09 -6.37 11.12
CA LYS A 122 30.49 -4.96 10.96
C LYS A 122 29.46 -4.02 11.60
N VAL A 123 29.91 -3.02 12.33
CA VAL A 123 29.06 -2.02 13.00
C VAL A 123 28.08 -1.36 12.03
N GLY A 124 28.49 -1.09 10.78
CA GLY A 124 27.62 -0.51 9.76
C GLY A 124 26.40 -1.39 9.44
N ASN A 125 26.56 -2.73 9.39
CA ASN A 125 25.45 -3.64 9.17
C ASN A 125 24.51 -3.65 10.40
N LEU A 126 25.05 -3.61 11.60
CA LEU A 126 24.24 -3.52 12.81
C LEU A 126 23.45 -2.21 12.87
N MET A 127 24.06 -1.08 12.53
CA MET A 127 23.36 0.21 12.45
C MET A 127 22.21 0.18 11.44
N SER A 128 22.33 -0.53 10.32
CA SER A 128 21.24 -0.72 9.37
C SER A 128 20.03 -1.43 9.99
N LEU A 129 20.24 -2.36 10.94
CA LEU A 129 19.14 -3.00 11.67
C LEU A 129 18.36 -1.99 12.54
N TYR A 130 19.07 -1.04 13.18
CA TYR A 130 18.46 -0.02 14.03
C TYR A 130 17.74 1.10 13.27
N THR A 131 18.04 1.26 11.98
CA THR A 131 17.44 2.27 11.10
C THR A 131 16.52 1.61 10.09
N ASN A 132 17.03 1.17 8.96
CA ASN A 132 16.25 0.70 7.83
C ASN A 132 15.33 -0.49 8.13
N ASP A 133 15.83 -1.47 8.91
CA ASP A 133 15.05 -2.67 9.21
C ASP A 133 13.92 -2.40 10.21
N ILE A 134 14.17 -1.60 11.23
CA ILE A 134 13.11 -1.19 12.17
C ILE A 134 12.08 -0.32 11.49
N ASP A 135 12.49 0.61 10.62
CA ASP A 135 11.56 1.46 9.88
C ASP A 135 10.69 0.63 8.92
N THR A 136 11.29 -0.37 8.26
CA THR A 136 10.53 -1.33 7.44
C THR A 136 9.51 -2.13 8.26
N ILE A 137 9.85 -2.55 9.48
CA ILE A 137 8.92 -3.24 10.38
C ILE A 137 7.83 -2.28 10.85
N GLN A 138 8.17 -1.05 11.20
CA GLN A 138 7.21 -0.02 11.60
C GLN A 138 6.18 0.24 10.50
N GLU A 139 6.63 0.45 9.26
CA GLU A 139 5.74 0.61 8.11
C GLU A 139 4.85 -0.62 7.90
N CYS A 140 5.45 -1.81 7.91
CA CYS A 140 4.69 -3.03 7.70
C CYS A 140 3.69 -3.31 8.84
N PHE A 141 3.96 -2.90 10.07
CA PHE A 141 3.03 -3.03 11.19
C PHE A 141 1.85 -2.04 11.04
N GLY A 142 2.13 -0.76 10.76
CA GLY A 142 1.10 0.29 10.61
C GLY A 142 0.29 0.13 9.33
N ASP A 143 0.94 0.26 8.18
CA ASP A 143 0.30 0.15 6.86
C ASP A 143 -0.22 -1.27 6.58
N GLY A 144 0.49 -2.31 7.06
CA GLY A 144 0.09 -3.68 6.82
C GLY A 144 -1.24 -4.05 7.46
N ILE A 145 -1.52 -3.55 8.67
CA ILE A 145 -2.83 -3.70 9.34
C ILE A 145 -3.89 -2.93 8.55
N LEU A 146 -3.61 -1.66 8.24
CA LEU A 146 -4.52 -0.83 7.49
C LEU A 146 -4.91 -1.47 6.16
N MET A 147 -3.92 -1.76 5.29
CA MET A 147 -4.16 -2.28 3.95
C MET A 147 -4.91 -3.62 3.98
N PHE A 148 -4.63 -4.48 4.96
CA PHE A 148 -5.29 -5.77 5.08
C PHE A 148 -6.78 -5.60 5.39
N PHE A 149 -7.12 -4.81 6.42
CA PHE A 149 -8.52 -4.65 6.83
C PHE A 149 -9.30 -3.77 5.86
N ASP A 150 -8.71 -2.68 5.36
CA ASP A 150 -9.31 -1.78 4.38
C ASP A 150 -9.63 -2.53 3.07
N ALA A 151 -8.67 -3.26 2.51
CA ALA A 151 -8.89 -4.06 1.31
C ALA A 151 -9.97 -5.13 1.50
N LEU A 152 -9.98 -5.82 2.65
CA LEU A 152 -10.93 -6.87 2.93
C LEU A 152 -12.34 -6.30 3.18
N VAL A 153 -12.46 -5.29 4.03
CA VAL A 153 -13.75 -4.78 4.48
C VAL A 153 -14.38 -3.90 3.41
N LEU A 154 -13.68 -2.84 2.97
CA LEU A 154 -14.20 -1.95 1.93
C LEU A 154 -14.46 -2.72 0.64
N GLY A 155 -13.53 -3.61 0.21
CA GLY A 155 -13.69 -4.43 -0.97
C GLY A 155 -14.91 -5.34 -0.91
N LEU A 156 -15.09 -6.09 0.20
CA LEU A 156 -16.25 -6.98 0.36
C LEU A 156 -17.57 -6.21 0.47
N MET A 157 -17.58 -5.08 1.18
CA MET A 157 -18.78 -4.27 1.32
C MET A 157 -19.19 -3.64 -0.01
N ALA A 158 -18.25 -3.12 -0.79
CA ALA A 158 -18.52 -2.55 -2.09
C ALA A 158 -19.01 -3.62 -3.09
N LEU A 159 -18.36 -4.79 -3.14
CA LEU A 159 -18.83 -5.93 -3.94
C LEU A 159 -20.23 -6.38 -3.55
N TYR A 160 -20.53 -6.44 -2.25
CA TYR A 160 -21.87 -6.79 -1.78
C TYR A 160 -22.92 -5.78 -2.24
N LYS A 161 -22.61 -4.47 -2.18
CA LYS A 161 -23.49 -3.40 -2.66
C LYS A 161 -23.73 -3.51 -4.16
N MET A 162 -22.69 -3.71 -4.95
CA MET A 162 -22.79 -3.91 -6.41
C MET A 162 -23.62 -5.16 -6.74
N TRP A 163 -23.36 -6.28 -6.07
CA TRP A 163 -24.09 -7.54 -6.26
C TRP A 163 -25.58 -7.41 -5.96
N ARG A 164 -25.93 -6.67 -4.92
CA ARG A 164 -27.32 -6.40 -4.55
C ARG A 164 -28.05 -5.50 -5.55
N MET A 165 -27.35 -4.66 -6.29
CA MET A 165 -27.94 -3.80 -7.33
C MET A 165 -28.22 -4.61 -8.59
N ASP A 166 -27.22 -5.26 -9.16
CA ASP A 166 -27.37 -6.18 -10.29
C ASP A 166 -26.18 -7.15 -10.35
N TYR A 167 -26.47 -8.45 -10.18
CA TYR A 167 -25.43 -9.49 -10.18
C TYR A 167 -24.82 -9.71 -11.57
N LYS A 168 -25.57 -9.50 -12.66
CA LYS A 168 -25.07 -9.67 -14.03
C LYS A 168 -24.08 -8.57 -14.40
N LEU A 169 -24.43 -7.33 -14.07
CA LEU A 169 -23.53 -6.20 -14.26
C LEU A 169 -22.24 -6.37 -13.45
N THR A 170 -22.36 -6.88 -12.21
CA THR A 170 -21.19 -7.14 -11.34
C THR A 170 -20.28 -8.21 -11.92
N LEU A 171 -20.84 -9.34 -12.41
CA LEU A 171 -20.05 -10.38 -13.06
C LEU A 171 -19.37 -9.86 -14.33
N LEU A 172 -20.11 -9.07 -15.15
CA LEU A 172 -19.56 -8.50 -16.36
C LEU A 172 -18.43 -7.51 -16.08
N ALA A 173 -18.55 -6.70 -15.03
CA ALA A 173 -17.51 -5.76 -14.58
C ALA A 173 -16.27 -6.47 -14.00
N LEU A 174 -16.41 -7.71 -13.49
CA LEU A 174 -15.28 -8.49 -12.99
C LEU A 174 -14.43 -9.11 -14.11
N ILE A 175 -14.96 -9.29 -15.33
CA ILE A 175 -14.22 -9.89 -16.44
C ILE A 175 -12.93 -9.13 -16.77
N PRO A 176 -12.94 -7.81 -17.01
CA PRO A 176 -11.71 -7.06 -17.22
C PRO A 176 -10.74 -7.16 -16.02
N ALA A 177 -11.25 -7.15 -14.78
CA ALA A 177 -10.42 -7.27 -13.59
C ALA A 177 -9.68 -8.62 -13.52
N LEU A 178 -10.32 -9.71 -13.90
CA LEU A 178 -9.69 -11.05 -13.98
C LEU A 178 -8.63 -11.11 -15.09
N ILE A 179 -8.91 -10.52 -16.25
CA ILE A 179 -7.94 -10.41 -17.35
C ILE A 179 -6.71 -9.62 -16.87
N MET A 180 -6.95 -8.50 -16.18
CA MET A 180 -5.89 -7.67 -15.62
C MET A 180 -5.04 -8.40 -14.60
N PHE A 181 -5.65 -9.19 -13.73
CA PHE A 181 -4.93 -10.03 -12.77
C PHE A 181 -4.00 -11.03 -13.49
N GLY A 182 -4.48 -11.68 -14.56
CA GLY A 182 -3.67 -12.58 -15.38
C GLY A 182 -2.48 -11.86 -16.05
N ILE A 183 -2.72 -10.71 -16.66
CA ILE A 183 -1.65 -9.88 -17.26
C ILE A 183 -0.66 -9.42 -16.20
N GLY A 184 -1.15 -8.96 -15.05
CA GLY A 184 -0.31 -8.48 -13.94
C GLY A 184 0.64 -9.55 -13.40
N THR A 185 0.20 -10.81 -13.31
CA THR A 185 1.07 -11.92 -12.86
C THR A 185 2.17 -12.23 -13.87
N VAL A 186 1.85 -12.24 -15.17
CA VAL A 186 2.84 -12.49 -16.23
C VAL A 186 3.82 -11.33 -16.34
N MET A 187 3.34 -10.10 -16.37
CA MET A 187 4.21 -8.92 -16.47
C MET A 187 5.01 -8.68 -15.18
N GLY A 188 4.46 -9.03 -14.01
CA GLY A 188 5.17 -8.91 -12.73
C GLY A 188 6.47 -9.70 -12.69
N THR A 189 6.47 -10.93 -13.20
CA THR A 189 7.69 -11.75 -13.29
C THR A 189 8.72 -11.16 -14.27
N ALA A 190 8.27 -10.64 -15.40
CA ALA A 190 9.14 -9.95 -16.36
C ALA A 190 9.74 -8.66 -15.76
N MET A 191 8.94 -7.89 -15.01
CA MET A 191 9.38 -6.69 -14.31
C MET A 191 10.45 -6.99 -13.26
N THR A 192 10.29 -8.06 -12.46
CA THR A 192 11.29 -8.47 -11.47
C THR A 192 12.64 -8.72 -12.11
N LYS A 193 12.67 -9.47 -13.22
CA LYS A 193 13.91 -9.73 -13.95
C LYS A 193 14.56 -8.43 -14.46
N ARG A 194 13.77 -7.52 -15.03
CA ARG A 194 14.28 -6.23 -15.53
C ARG A 194 14.76 -5.32 -14.40
N TRP A 195 14.13 -5.41 -13.25
CA TRP A 195 14.59 -4.72 -12.04
C TRP A 195 15.96 -5.23 -11.58
N GLU A 196 16.18 -6.54 -11.57
CA GLU A 196 17.46 -7.15 -11.24
C GLU A 196 18.56 -6.72 -12.21
N GLU A 197 18.29 -6.75 -13.53
CA GLU A 197 19.21 -6.26 -14.56
C GLU A 197 19.59 -4.77 -14.35
N ARG A 198 18.59 -3.94 -14.03
CA ARG A 198 18.78 -2.53 -13.71
C ARG A 198 19.63 -2.33 -12.45
N GLN A 199 19.33 -3.09 -11.40
CA GLN A 199 20.07 -3.01 -10.14
C GLN A 199 21.53 -3.43 -10.32
N GLN A 200 21.78 -4.49 -11.10
CA GLN A 200 23.13 -4.93 -11.42
C GLN A 200 23.91 -3.86 -12.20
N ALA A 201 23.33 -3.29 -13.24
CA ALA A 201 23.97 -2.24 -14.03
C ALA A 201 24.31 -0.99 -13.20
N PHE A 202 23.45 -0.65 -12.23
CA PHE A 202 23.72 0.43 -11.29
C PHE A 202 24.83 0.08 -10.30
N SER A 203 24.87 -1.17 -9.82
CA SER A 203 25.95 -1.66 -8.96
C SER A 203 27.30 -1.58 -9.66
N ASP A 204 27.38 -2.12 -10.89
CA ASP A 204 28.60 -2.13 -11.70
C ASP A 204 29.14 -0.69 -11.95
N LEU A 205 28.24 0.25 -12.21
CA LEU A 205 28.58 1.67 -12.37
C LEU A 205 29.10 2.29 -11.07
N SER A 206 28.45 1.96 -9.94
CA SER A 206 28.82 2.47 -8.62
C SER A 206 30.16 1.90 -8.15
N ASP A 207 30.38 0.60 -8.35
CA ASP A 207 31.64 -0.08 -8.01
C ASP A 207 32.80 0.49 -8.83
N PHE A 208 32.60 0.73 -10.14
CA PHE A 208 33.58 1.38 -10.99
C PHE A 208 33.89 2.81 -10.52
N ALA A 209 32.89 3.59 -10.14
CA ALA A 209 33.10 4.93 -9.61
C ALA A 209 33.85 4.90 -8.28
N GLN A 210 33.50 3.99 -7.37
CA GLN A 210 34.16 3.81 -6.08
C GLN A 210 35.65 3.41 -6.25
N GLU A 211 35.93 2.47 -7.18
CA GLU A 211 37.30 2.05 -7.50
C GLU A 211 38.13 3.23 -8.01
N ASN A 212 37.58 4.01 -8.95
CA ASN A 212 38.24 5.19 -9.51
C ASN A 212 38.52 6.26 -8.45
N PHE A 213 37.57 6.54 -7.56
CA PHE A 213 37.78 7.52 -6.49
C PHE A 213 38.80 7.02 -5.44
N SER A 214 38.77 5.74 -5.10
CA SER A 214 39.74 5.15 -4.19
C SER A 214 41.16 5.13 -4.79
N GLY A 215 41.27 4.91 -6.12
CA GLY A 215 42.51 4.87 -6.87
C GLY A 215 42.91 6.20 -7.52
N ILE A 216 42.27 7.34 -7.19
CA ILE A 216 42.45 8.61 -7.89
C ILE A 216 43.90 9.09 -7.95
N ALA A 217 44.69 8.83 -6.91
CA ALA A 217 46.09 9.20 -6.87
C ALA A 217 46.90 8.47 -7.97
N VAL A 218 46.63 7.19 -8.22
CA VAL A 218 47.26 6.38 -9.26
C VAL A 218 46.82 6.86 -10.64
N ILE A 219 45.52 7.11 -10.84
CA ILE A 219 44.97 7.60 -12.12
C ILE A 219 45.64 8.91 -12.49
N LYS A 220 45.83 9.84 -11.54
CA LYS A 220 46.51 11.13 -11.74
C LYS A 220 47.98 10.97 -11.98
N ALA A 221 48.67 10.09 -11.26
CA ALA A 221 50.11 9.84 -11.44
C ALA A 221 50.44 9.32 -12.83
N PHE A 222 49.53 8.52 -13.43
CA PHE A 222 49.70 7.95 -14.78
C PHE A 222 48.95 8.72 -15.87
N VAL A 223 48.32 9.85 -15.56
CA VAL A 223 47.57 10.70 -16.51
C VAL A 223 46.52 9.88 -17.30
N LYS A 224 45.74 9.06 -16.59
CA LYS A 224 44.74 8.16 -17.16
C LYS A 224 43.30 8.65 -17.08
N GLU A 225 43.07 9.88 -16.66
CA GLU A 225 41.73 10.45 -16.43
C GLU A 225 40.80 10.34 -17.64
N LEU A 226 41.35 10.57 -18.85
CA LEU A 226 40.57 10.49 -20.07
C LEU A 226 40.15 9.02 -20.40
N LYS A 227 41.03 8.07 -20.12
CA LYS A 227 40.73 6.65 -20.32
C LYS A 227 39.62 6.19 -19.37
N GLU A 228 39.70 6.54 -18.09
CA GLU A 228 38.72 6.18 -17.07
C GLU A 228 37.38 6.89 -17.36
N LEU A 229 37.39 8.15 -17.82
CA LEU A 229 36.21 8.84 -18.26
C LEU A 229 35.49 8.13 -19.42
N MET A 230 36.25 7.60 -20.41
CA MET A 230 35.64 6.86 -21.51
C MET A 230 35.05 5.52 -21.07
N ALA A 231 35.70 4.83 -20.11
CA ALA A 231 35.20 3.60 -19.53
C ALA A 231 33.91 3.87 -18.73
N PHE A 232 33.92 4.91 -17.92
CA PHE A 232 32.70 5.33 -17.16
C PHE A 232 31.54 5.67 -18.10
N ARG A 233 31.79 6.44 -19.16
CA ARG A 233 30.77 6.78 -20.19
C ARG A 233 30.15 5.54 -20.83
N LYS A 234 30.94 4.51 -21.10
CA LYS A 234 30.45 3.24 -21.66
C LYS A 234 29.51 2.53 -20.69
N LEU A 235 29.90 2.41 -19.41
CA LEU A 235 29.07 1.80 -18.36
C LEU A 235 27.80 2.63 -18.10
N ASN A 236 27.93 3.95 -18.05
CA ASN A 236 26.79 4.84 -17.84
C ASN A 236 25.77 4.75 -18.99
N LYS A 237 26.26 4.64 -20.24
CA LYS A 237 25.38 4.44 -21.39
C LYS A 237 24.65 3.09 -21.32
N GLN A 238 25.33 2.04 -20.92
CA GLN A 238 24.71 0.72 -20.71
C GLN A 238 23.64 0.79 -19.60
N ASN A 239 23.93 1.45 -18.49
CA ASN A 239 22.98 1.67 -17.42
C ASN A 239 21.76 2.52 -17.90
N GLU A 240 21.98 3.55 -18.70
CA GLU A 240 20.93 4.34 -19.34
C GLU A 240 20.01 3.47 -20.20
N GLU A 241 20.57 2.66 -21.10
CA GLU A 241 19.80 1.79 -22.01
C GLU A 241 18.92 0.80 -21.22
N ILE A 242 19.46 0.16 -20.18
CA ILE A 242 18.73 -0.75 -19.31
C ILE A 242 17.62 -0.02 -18.55
N ASN A 243 17.89 1.18 -18.01
CA ASN A 243 16.90 2.00 -17.33
C ASN A 243 15.76 2.43 -18.27
N VAL A 244 16.08 2.80 -19.50
CA VAL A 244 15.07 3.16 -20.52
C VAL A 244 14.17 1.97 -20.85
N ILE A 245 14.74 0.77 -21.01
CA ILE A 245 13.95 -0.45 -21.25
C ILE A 245 13.03 -0.75 -20.08
N TYR A 246 13.56 -0.71 -18.84
CA TYR A 246 12.77 -0.88 -17.63
C TYR A 246 11.62 0.13 -17.56
N THR A 247 11.91 1.41 -17.76
CA THR A 247 10.91 2.49 -17.71
C THR A 247 9.82 2.29 -18.76
N LYS A 248 10.18 1.91 -19.99
CA LYS A 248 9.18 1.62 -21.04
C LYS A 248 8.21 0.52 -20.63
N ILE A 249 8.70 -0.56 -20.03
CA ILE A 249 7.85 -1.69 -19.59
C ILE A 249 6.99 -1.26 -18.38
N ALA A 250 7.57 -0.51 -17.43
CA ALA A 250 6.86 0.00 -16.28
C ALA A 250 5.72 0.94 -16.69
N THR A 251 6.00 1.90 -17.57
CA THR A 251 5.00 2.83 -18.12
C THR A 251 3.92 2.09 -18.92
N LEU A 252 4.29 1.08 -19.73
CA LEU A 252 3.31 0.27 -20.46
C LEU A 252 2.35 -0.43 -19.48
N LEU A 253 2.87 -0.98 -18.39
CA LEU A 253 2.04 -1.61 -17.36
C LEU A 253 1.09 -0.61 -16.70
N GLU A 254 1.55 0.59 -16.37
CA GLU A 254 0.73 1.65 -15.80
C GLU A 254 -0.40 2.08 -16.76
N VAL A 255 -0.07 2.26 -18.05
CA VAL A 255 -1.07 2.57 -19.09
C VAL A 255 -2.08 1.43 -19.24
N LEU A 256 -1.65 0.17 -19.20
CA LEU A 256 -2.54 -0.99 -19.25
C LEU A 256 -3.49 -1.01 -18.04
N VAL A 257 -2.99 -0.74 -16.83
CA VAL A 257 -3.84 -0.65 -15.61
C VAL A 257 -4.91 0.41 -15.81
N THR A 258 -4.55 1.61 -16.26
CA THR A 258 -5.50 2.69 -16.52
C THR A 258 -6.53 2.27 -17.58
N LEU A 259 -6.08 1.70 -18.69
CA LEU A 259 -6.97 1.23 -19.76
C LEU A 259 -7.98 0.19 -19.26
N PHE A 260 -7.58 -0.69 -18.36
CA PHE A 260 -8.48 -1.66 -17.76
C PHE A 260 -9.53 -1.04 -16.84
N VAL A 261 -9.12 -0.12 -15.96
CA VAL A 261 -10.06 0.60 -15.09
C VAL A 261 -11.12 1.32 -15.95
N GLU A 262 -10.67 2.04 -16.97
CA GLU A 262 -11.56 2.74 -17.90
C GLU A 262 -12.44 1.78 -18.71
N SER A 263 -11.92 0.60 -19.10
CA SER A 263 -12.73 -0.40 -19.81
C SER A 263 -13.85 -0.97 -18.95
N VAL A 264 -13.65 -1.12 -17.63
CA VAL A 264 -14.72 -1.50 -16.71
C VAL A 264 -15.79 -0.42 -16.64
N ILE A 265 -15.40 0.86 -16.61
CA ILE A 265 -16.35 1.98 -16.65
C ILE A 265 -17.15 1.95 -17.96
N CYS A 266 -16.51 1.68 -19.10
CA CYS A 266 -17.21 1.51 -20.37
C CYS A 266 -18.23 0.35 -20.34
N VAL A 267 -17.87 -0.78 -19.74
CA VAL A 267 -18.79 -1.92 -19.54
C VAL A 267 -19.97 -1.52 -18.65
N ILE A 268 -19.72 -0.82 -17.55
CA ILE A 268 -20.76 -0.35 -16.63
C ILE A 268 -21.68 0.63 -17.35
N LEU A 269 -21.16 1.58 -18.11
CA LEU A 269 -21.95 2.52 -18.88
C LEU A 269 -22.74 1.84 -20.00
N GLY A 270 -22.14 0.90 -20.73
CA GLY A 270 -22.78 0.18 -21.82
C GLY A 270 -23.95 -0.70 -21.34
N TYR A 271 -23.66 -1.67 -20.48
CA TYR A 271 -24.70 -2.59 -19.98
C TYR A 271 -25.60 -1.92 -18.94
N GLY A 272 -25.07 -1.08 -18.06
CA GLY A 272 -25.86 -0.31 -17.10
C GLY A 272 -26.78 0.70 -17.81
N GLY A 273 -26.30 1.36 -18.87
CA GLY A 273 -27.11 2.20 -19.76
C GLY A 273 -28.26 1.42 -20.44
N TYR A 274 -27.98 0.19 -20.89
CA TYR A 274 -29.01 -0.71 -21.39
C TYR A 274 -30.06 -1.05 -20.32
N LEU A 275 -29.67 -1.28 -19.07
CA LEU A 275 -30.59 -1.48 -17.94
C LEU A 275 -31.45 -0.24 -17.66
N VAL A 276 -30.87 0.97 -17.83
CA VAL A 276 -31.62 2.23 -17.72
C VAL A 276 -32.64 2.35 -18.85
N TYR A 277 -32.27 2.02 -20.09
CA TYR A 277 -33.18 2.00 -21.22
C TYR A 277 -34.33 1.02 -21.01
N GLN A 278 -34.10 -0.14 -20.39
CA GLN A 278 -35.15 -1.10 -20.04
C GLN A 278 -36.03 -0.65 -18.84
N GLY A 279 -35.73 0.45 -18.20
CA GLY A 279 -36.44 0.90 -17.00
C GLY A 279 -36.13 0.09 -15.72
N ARG A 280 -35.15 -0.80 -15.76
CA ARG A 280 -34.70 -1.60 -14.58
C ARG A 280 -33.79 -0.82 -13.66
N PHE A 281 -33.00 0.10 -14.20
CA PHE A 281 -32.19 1.07 -13.48
C PHE A 281 -32.70 2.48 -13.79
N ASN A 282 -32.37 3.41 -12.90
CA ASN A 282 -32.44 4.85 -13.21
C ASN A 282 -31.02 5.43 -13.30
N ALA A 283 -30.90 6.64 -13.87
CA ALA A 283 -29.62 7.30 -14.07
C ALA A 283 -28.81 7.47 -12.76
N GLY A 284 -29.49 7.75 -11.65
CA GLY A 284 -28.87 7.85 -10.34
C GLY A 284 -28.29 6.52 -9.84
N GLN A 285 -28.98 5.40 -10.10
CA GLN A 285 -28.46 4.07 -9.74
C GLN A 285 -27.22 3.71 -10.57
N LEU A 286 -27.15 4.13 -11.82
CA LEU A 286 -25.96 3.93 -12.64
C LEU A 286 -24.74 4.65 -12.07
N VAL A 287 -24.91 5.91 -11.66
CA VAL A 287 -23.83 6.68 -11.03
C VAL A 287 -23.47 6.14 -9.65
N GLU A 288 -24.44 5.69 -8.86
CA GLU A 288 -24.18 4.99 -7.59
C GLU A 288 -23.33 3.73 -7.81
N TYR A 289 -23.62 2.96 -8.85
CA TYR A 289 -22.88 1.77 -9.20
C TYR A 289 -21.43 2.07 -9.60
N ILE A 290 -21.19 3.13 -10.39
CA ILE A 290 -19.84 3.62 -10.73
C ILE A 290 -19.08 3.98 -9.46
N GLY A 291 -19.70 4.71 -8.52
CA GLY A 291 -19.07 5.08 -7.26
C GLY A 291 -18.68 3.87 -6.39
N TYR A 292 -19.46 2.79 -6.39
CA TYR A 292 -19.05 1.54 -5.74
C TYR A 292 -17.89 0.85 -6.44
N PHE A 293 -17.87 0.86 -7.77
CA PHE A 293 -16.74 0.34 -8.53
C PHE A 293 -15.45 1.12 -8.25
N GLU A 294 -15.50 2.45 -8.24
CA GLU A 294 -14.35 3.28 -7.89
C GLU A 294 -13.81 2.98 -6.48
N ALA A 295 -14.71 2.70 -5.54
CA ALA A 295 -14.32 2.33 -4.18
C ALA A 295 -13.56 1.00 -4.11
N ILE A 296 -13.73 0.08 -5.08
CA ILE A 296 -13.03 -1.23 -5.12
C ILE A 296 -11.62 -1.09 -5.71
N VAL A 297 -11.33 -0.07 -6.50
CA VAL A 297 -10.02 0.08 -7.17
C VAL A 297 -8.89 0.13 -6.14
N TRP A 298 -9.05 0.91 -5.09
CA TRP A 298 -8.05 0.99 -4.01
C TRP A 298 -7.80 -0.35 -3.30
N PRO A 299 -8.80 -1.10 -2.82
CA PRO A 299 -8.63 -2.44 -2.25
C PRO A 299 -7.82 -3.40 -3.13
N ILE A 300 -8.05 -3.40 -4.44
CA ILE A 300 -7.29 -4.25 -5.36
C ILE A 300 -5.81 -3.85 -5.38
N MET A 301 -5.51 -2.56 -5.45
CA MET A 301 -4.13 -2.06 -5.40
C MET A 301 -3.47 -2.34 -4.04
N ALA A 302 -4.21 -2.18 -2.95
CA ALA A 302 -3.72 -2.41 -1.60
C ALA A 302 -3.27 -3.86 -1.35
N ILE A 303 -3.89 -4.86 -2.00
CA ILE A 303 -3.46 -6.26 -1.91
C ILE A 303 -2.03 -6.44 -2.44
N SER A 304 -1.71 -5.86 -3.59
CA SER A 304 -0.37 -5.96 -4.18
C SER A 304 0.69 -5.28 -3.31
N MET A 305 0.38 -4.07 -2.81
CA MET A 305 1.24 -3.34 -1.89
C MET A 305 1.44 -4.08 -0.56
N LEU A 306 0.39 -4.75 -0.07
CA LEU A 306 0.44 -5.55 1.16
C LEU A 306 1.40 -6.74 1.01
N ILE A 307 1.37 -7.44 -0.13
CA ILE A 307 2.28 -8.56 -0.41
C ILE A 307 3.73 -8.07 -0.40
N GLU A 308 4.04 -6.99 -1.10
CA GLU A 308 5.39 -6.39 -1.13
C GLU A 308 5.86 -5.99 0.27
N LYS A 309 5.06 -5.17 0.99
CA LYS A 309 5.40 -4.69 2.33
C LYS A 309 5.58 -5.84 3.32
N THR A 310 4.73 -6.87 3.24
CA THR A 310 4.82 -8.05 4.12
C THR A 310 6.10 -8.84 3.85
N SER A 311 6.49 -9.01 2.58
CA SER A 311 7.72 -9.71 2.20
C SER A 311 8.96 -8.97 2.70
N ARG A 312 9.03 -7.67 2.48
CA ARG A 312 10.13 -6.81 2.99
C ARG A 312 10.19 -6.81 4.51
N GLY A 313 9.05 -6.63 5.16
CA GLY A 313 8.96 -6.65 6.61
C GLY A 313 9.38 -7.97 7.23
N LYS A 314 9.02 -9.11 6.60
CA LYS A 314 9.46 -10.44 7.05
C LYS A 314 10.98 -10.62 6.94
N ALA A 315 11.58 -10.15 5.85
CA ALA A 315 13.04 -10.20 5.68
C ALA A 315 13.76 -9.36 6.75
N SER A 316 13.29 -8.13 7.01
CA SER A 316 13.83 -7.28 8.08
C SER A 316 13.63 -7.88 9.47
N LEU A 317 12.46 -8.49 9.73
CA LEU A 317 12.19 -9.18 10.99
C LEU A 317 13.12 -10.38 11.21
N ASN A 318 13.42 -11.15 10.17
CA ASN A 318 14.34 -12.28 10.27
C ASN A 318 15.74 -11.80 10.68
N ARG A 319 16.26 -10.74 10.05
CA ARG A 319 17.57 -10.16 10.41
C ARG A 319 17.61 -9.65 11.85
N ILE A 320 16.55 -8.98 12.31
CA ILE A 320 16.45 -8.55 13.72
C ILE A 320 16.32 -9.75 14.65
N THR A 321 15.62 -10.80 14.24
CA THR A 321 15.52 -12.03 15.02
C THR A 321 16.87 -12.73 15.17
N GLU A 322 17.69 -12.78 14.11
CA GLU A 322 19.06 -13.30 14.17
C GLU A 322 19.93 -12.54 15.17
N LEU A 323 19.82 -11.19 15.21
CA LEU A 323 20.50 -10.40 16.23
C LEU A 323 20.02 -10.74 17.64
N LEU A 324 18.69 -10.81 17.85
CA LEU A 324 18.08 -11.04 19.16
C LEU A 324 18.22 -12.49 19.67
N ASP A 325 18.45 -13.45 18.77
CA ASP A 325 18.70 -14.85 19.09
C ASP A 325 20.20 -15.16 19.14
N ALA A 326 21.10 -14.16 18.89
CA ALA A 326 22.53 -14.35 18.99
C ALA A 326 22.93 -14.74 20.43
N PRO A 327 23.77 -15.78 20.62
CA PRO A 327 24.09 -16.28 21.94
C PRO A 327 25.00 -15.29 22.72
N ILE A 328 24.67 -15.06 23.97
CA ILE A 328 25.51 -14.31 24.91
C ILE A 328 26.64 -15.24 25.37
N ALA A 329 27.82 -15.12 24.73
CA ALA A 329 28.94 -16.03 24.96
C ALA A 329 29.60 -15.84 26.34
N VAL A 330 29.52 -14.66 26.94
CA VAL A 330 30.07 -14.34 28.25
C VAL A 330 28.93 -13.80 29.12
N ALA A 331 28.53 -14.60 30.09
CA ALA A 331 27.53 -14.19 31.08
C ALA A 331 28.15 -14.31 32.50
N ASP A 332 27.83 -13.35 33.36
CA ASP A 332 28.24 -13.40 34.76
C ASP A 332 27.59 -14.60 35.47
N ARG A 333 28.35 -15.28 36.33
CA ARG A 333 27.79 -16.36 37.13
C ARG A 333 26.80 -15.79 38.17
N PRO A 334 25.70 -16.49 38.47
CA PRO A 334 24.79 -16.05 39.52
C PRO A 334 25.54 -15.90 40.85
N GLY A 335 25.53 -14.67 41.42
CA GLY A 335 26.17 -14.40 42.72
C GLY A 335 27.52 -13.69 42.68
N VAL A 336 28.02 -13.28 41.50
CA VAL A 336 29.19 -12.38 41.41
C VAL A 336 28.65 -10.94 41.44
N GLN A 337 29.04 -10.19 42.51
CA GLN A 337 28.83 -8.73 42.63
C GLN A 337 30.05 -8.00 42.06
#